data_5ac4d5acf02195f9e9f949c94c564a60
#
_entry.id   5ac4d5acf02195f9e9f949c94c564a60
#
_cell.length_a   1.000
_cell.length_b   1.000
_cell.length_c   1.000
_cell.angle_alpha   90.00
_cell.angle_beta   90.00
_cell.angle_gamma   90.00
#
_symmetry.space_group_name_H-M   'P 1'
#
loop_
_entity.id
_entity.type
_entity.pdbx_description
1 polymer ?
#
loop_
_entity_poly.entity_id
_entity_poly.type
_entity_poly.pdbx_seq_one_letter_code
_entity_poly.pdbx_strand_id
1 'polypeptide(L)'
;MHSQDRPDTQPSAQRSAPEHGELPKAEQCPVPADCAEHLHVCFNCASELVYPLDWCEEGLRHWRIVLRCPECESRREGVFEQTCVEQLDDELDRASSALLGDLRRMTHANMSEEAEFFVKALHADLIVPSDF
;
A
#
# COMPACT_ATOMS: atom_id res chain seq x y z
N MET A 1 5.89 -57.57 -43.20
CA MET A 1 5.58 -58.45 -42.08
C MET A 1 5.75 -57.67 -40.79
N HIS A 2 4.74 -57.66 -39.96
CA HIS A 2 4.57 -57.07 -38.63
C HIS A 2 4.32 -55.55 -38.60
N SER A 3 3.04 -55.30 -38.80
CA SER A 3 2.27 -54.19 -38.24
C SER A 3 2.27 -54.28 -36.72
N GLN A 4 2.54 -53.16 -36.02
CA GLN A 4 2.11 -52.97 -34.66
C GLN A 4 1.43 -51.64 -34.54
N ASP A 5 0.11 -51.74 -34.58
CA ASP A 5 -0.81 -50.72 -34.13
C ASP A 5 -0.56 -50.39 -32.66
N ARG A 6 -0.37 -49.11 -32.33
CA ARG A 6 -0.53 -48.59 -30.99
C ARG A 6 -1.71 -47.64 -30.98
N PRO A 7 -2.73 -47.88 -30.20
CA PRO A 7 -3.78 -46.92 -29.95
C PRO A 7 -3.24 -45.87 -28.94
N ASP A 8 -3.16 -44.63 -29.37
CA ASP A 8 -2.98 -43.46 -28.53
C ASP A 8 -4.22 -43.24 -27.68
N THR A 9 -4.13 -43.63 -26.44
CA THR A 9 -5.12 -43.26 -25.43
C THR A 9 -4.60 -42.07 -24.65
N GLN A 10 -4.97 -40.87 -25.10
CA GLN A 10 -4.80 -39.66 -24.31
C GLN A 10 -5.86 -39.63 -23.20
N PRO A 11 -5.49 -39.56 -21.93
CA PRO A 11 -6.45 -39.19 -20.89
C PRO A 11 -6.64 -37.67 -20.91
N SER A 12 -7.86 -37.25 -21.25
CA SER A 12 -8.34 -35.90 -21.07
C SER A 12 -8.32 -35.54 -19.59
N ALA A 13 -7.29 -34.85 -19.17
CA ALA A 13 -7.24 -34.20 -17.87
C ALA A 13 -8.13 -32.95 -17.94
N GLN A 14 -9.39 -33.12 -17.59
CA GLN A 14 -10.29 -32.01 -17.26
C GLN A 14 -9.73 -31.38 -15.97
N ARG A 15 -9.01 -30.28 -16.14
CA ARG A 15 -8.71 -29.38 -15.03
C ARG A 15 -10.00 -28.65 -14.69
N SER A 16 -10.68 -29.14 -13.66
CA SER A 16 -11.71 -28.39 -12.96
C SER A 16 -11.07 -27.09 -12.44
N ALA A 17 -11.51 -25.97 -12.95
CA ALA A 17 -11.21 -24.67 -12.40
C ALA A 17 -11.73 -24.61 -10.95
N PRO A 18 -10.97 -24.03 -10.00
CA PRO A 18 -11.52 -23.79 -8.68
C PRO A 18 -12.69 -22.85 -8.80
N GLU A 19 -13.85 -23.32 -8.38
CA GLU A 19 -15.02 -22.46 -8.20
C GLU A 19 -14.61 -21.37 -7.23
N HIS A 20 -14.63 -20.13 -7.73
CA HIS A 20 -14.51 -18.95 -6.90
C HIS A 20 -15.64 -19.01 -5.88
N GLY A 21 -15.29 -19.34 -4.66
CA GLY A 21 -16.19 -19.24 -3.54
C GLY A 21 -16.77 -17.84 -3.52
N GLU A 22 -18.05 -17.77 -3.65
CA GLU A 22 -18.88 -16.58 -3.53
C GLU A 22 -18.58 -15.98 -2.17
N LEU A 23 -17.83 -14.86 -2.16
CA LEU A 23 -17.63 -14.05 -0.99
C LEU A 23 -19.01 -13.64 -0.45
N PRO A 24 -19.29 -13.77 0.85
CA PRO A 24 -20.55 -13.34 1.40
C PRO A 24 -20.76 -11.87 1.03
N LYS A 25 -21.89 -11.58 0.40
CA LYS A 25 -22.35 -10.22 0.13
C LYS A 25 -22.31 -9.48 1.45
N ALA A 26 -21.31 -8.61 1.62
CA ALA A 26 -21.31 -7.65 2.70
C ALA A 26 -22.62 -6.87 2.61
N GLU A 27 -23.41 -6.94 3.67
CA GLU A 27 -24.62 -6.13 3.80
C GLU A 27 -24.21 -4.68 3.57
N GLN A 28 -24.76 -4.13 2.50
CA GLN A 28 -24.60 -2.72 2.15
C GLN A 28 -25.23 -1.91 3.26
N CYS A 29 -24.43 -1.44 4.21
CA CYS A 29 -24.82 -0.30 5.00
C CYS A 29 -25.06 0.86 4.02
N PRO A 30 -26.23 1.51 4.03
CA PRO A 30 -26.45 2.69 3.23
C PRO A 30 -25.46 3.76 3.71
N VAL A 31 -24.44 4.02 2.91
CA VAL A 31 -23.50 5.11 3.16
C VAL A 31 -24.24 6.39 2.82
N PRO A 32 -24.47 7.33 3.77
CA PRO A 32 -24.95 8.64 3.42
C PRO A 32 -23.93 9.29 2.48
N ALA A 33 -24.45 9.89 1.42
CA ALA A 33 -23.67 10.54 0.36
C ALA A 33 -23.04 11.88 0.79
N ASP A 34 -22.64 11.99 2.04
CA ASP A 34 -21.90 13.13 2.54
C ASP A 34 -20.43 12.77 2.63
N CYS A 35 -19.60 13.48 1.85
CA CYS A 35 -18.14 13.49 1.99
C CYS A 35 -17.67 14.05 3.35
N ALA A 36 -18.56 14.17 4.30
CA ALA A 36 -18.28 14.57 5.68
C ALA A 36 -17.46 13.55 6.47
N GLU A 37 -17.33 12.33 5.97
CA GLU A 37 -16.46 11.32 6.58
C GLU A 37 -15.05 11.41 5.99
N HIS A 38 -14.12 11.84 6.81
CA HIS A 38 -12.70 11.78 6.51
C HIS A 38 -12.27 10.33 6.34
N LEU A 39 -12.05 9.89 5.10
CA LEU A 39 -11.71 8.50 4.79
C LEU A 39 -10.36 8.08 5.38
N HIS A 40 -9.48 9.03 5.64
CA HIS A 40 -8.18 8.80 6.28
C HIS A 40 -8.28 8.55 7.79
N VAL A 41 -9.45 8.80 8.39
CA VAL A 41 -9.67 8.58 9.83
C VAL A 41 -10.34 7.24 10.09
N CYS A 42 -9.77 6.46 10.98
CA CYS A 42 -10.33 5.16 11.34
C CYS A 42 -11.61 5.29 12.16
N PHE A 43 -12.67 4.64 11.73
CA PHE A 43 -13.95 4.62 12.44
C PHE A 43 -13.89 3.88 13.78
N ASN A 44 -12.89 3.02 13.99
CA ASN A 44 -12.76 2.17 15.17
C ASN A 44 -11.83 2.75 16.25
N CYS A 45 -10.68 3.32 15.87
CA CYS A 45 -9.70 3.84 16.83
C CYS A 45 -9.36 5.32 16.64
N ALA A 46 -10.04 6.00 15.72
CA ALA A 46 -9.80 7.41 15.37
C ALA A 46 -8.37 7.76 14.93
N SER A 47 -7.57 6.78 14.54
CA SER A 47 -6.26 7.00 13.93
C SER A 47 -6.40 7.65 12.56
N GLU A 48 -5.54 8.60 12.25
CA GLU A 48 -5.49 9.31 10.95
C GLU A 48 -4.56 8.63 9.94
N LEU A 49 -4.25 7.34 10.16
CA LEU A 49 -3.29 6.58 9.35
C LEU A 49 -3.95 5.58 8.40
N VAL A 50 -5.25 5.72 8.15
CA VAL A 50 -5.97 4.83 7.23
C VAL A 50 -5.46 5.03 5.82
N TYR A 51 -5.23 3.93 5.13
CA TYR A 51 -4.72 3.92 3.76
C TYR A 51 -5.49 2.92 2.89
N PRO A 52 -5.54 3.14 1.57
CA PRO A 52 -6.18 2.22 0.65
C PRO A 52 -5.30 0.97 0.41
N LEU A 53 -5.93 -0.21 0.45
CA LEU A 53 -5.32 -1.48 0.04
C LEU A 53 -5.58 -1.79 -1.42
N ASP A 54 -6.79 -1.46 -1.88
CA ASP A 54 -7.26 -1.75 -3.22
C ASP A 54 -8.32 -0.73 -3.64
N TRP A 55 -8.41 -0.44 -4.93
CA TRP A 55 -9.40 0.46 -5.50
C TRP A 55 -9.73 0.07 -6.93
N CYS A 56 -10.97 0.23 -7.32
CA CYS A 56 -11.42 0.08 -8.69
C CYS A 56 -12.54 1.08 -9.02
N GLU A 57 -12.61 1.47 -10.29
CA GLU A 57 -13.68 2.32 -10.77
C GLU A 57 -15.03 1.57 -10.72
N GLU A 58 -16.05 2.22 -10.18
CA GLU A 58 -17.41 1.71 -10.16
C GLU A 58 -18.37 2.72 -10.77
N GLY A 59 -18.45 2.73 -12.09
CA GLY A 59 -19.20 3.71 -12.88
C GLY A 59 -18.39 4.99 -13.17
N LEU A 60 -19.10 6.03 -13.60
CA LEU A 60 -18.46 7.23 -14.15
C LEU A 60 -17.81 8.15 -13.11
N ARG A 61 -18.23 8.09 -11.85
CA ARG A 61 -17.82 9.04 -10.79
C ARG A 61 -17.72 8.41 -9.41
N HIS A 62 -17.67 7.10 -9.34
CA HIS A 62 -17.61 6.36 -8.09
C HIS A 62 -16.44 5.38 -8.11
N TRP A 63 -15.87 5.18 -6.94
CA TRP A 63 -14.75 4.28 -6.70
C TRP A 63 -15.08 3.33 -5.57
N ARG A 64 -14.87 2.05 -5.82
CA ARG A 64 -14.85 1.06 -4.75
C ARG A 64 -13.47 1.04 -4.15
N ILE A 65 -13.35 1.25 -2.84
CA ILE A 65 -12.08 1.31 -2.14
C ILE A 65 -12.12 0.39 -0.93
N VAL A 66 -11.04 -0.34 -0.73
CA VAL A 66 -10.79 -1.12 0.49
C VAL A 66 -9.77 -0.35 1.32
N LEU A 67 -10.18 0.12 2.48
CA LEU A 67 -9.37 0.88 3.42
C LEU A 67 -8.91 -0.01 4.58
N ARG A 68 -7.70 0.25 5.10
CA ARG A 68 -7.17 -0.42 6.29
C ARG A 68 -6.55 0.58 7.24
N CYS A 69 -6.80 0.39 8.54
CA CYS A 69 -6.08 1.07 9.60
C CYS A 69 -4.88 0.23 10.04
N PRO A 70 -3.65 0.78 10.08
CA PRO A 70 -2.47 0.03 10.52
C PRO A 70 -2.44 -0.21 12.03
N GLU A 71 -3.10 0.63 12.84
CA GLU A 71 -3.05 0.54 14.30
C GLU A 71 -3.99 -0.51 14.87
N CYS A 72 -5.26 -0.53 14.42
CA CYS A 72 -6.24 -1.49 14.92
C CYS A 72 -6.56 -2.60 13.91
N GLU A 73 -5.93 -2.58 12.74
CA GLU A 73 -6.09 -3.54 11.63
C GLU A 73 -7.52 -3.65 11.07
N SER A 74 -8.42 -2.78 11.49
CA SER A 74 -9.78 -2.74 10.95
C SER A 74 -9.76 -2.44 9.45
N ARG A 75 -10.69 -3.07 8.73
CA ARG A 75 -10.89 -2.87 7.30
C ARG A 75 -12.28 -2.32 7.05
N ARG A 76 -12.37 -1.46 6.05
CA ARG A 76 -13.62 -0.90 5.57
C ARG A 76 -13.61 -0.96 4.04
N GLU A 77 -14.66 -1.49 3.47
CA GLU A 77 -14.90 -1.47 2.03
C GLU A 77 -16.14 -0.61 1.77
N GLY A 78 -16.11 0.19 0.72
CA GLY A 78 -17.23 1.01 0.33
C GLY A 78 -17.06 1.59 -1.07
N VAL A 79 -18.17 2.13 -1.57
CA VAL A 79 -18.21 2.88 -2.83
C VAL A 79 -18.34 4.36 -2.48
N PHE A 80 -17.39 5.15 -2.95
CA PHE A 80 -17.25 6.56 -2.64
C PHE A 80 -17.28 7.39 -3.91
N GLU A 81 -17.78 8.61 -3.79
CA GLU A 81 -17.76 9.56 -4.89
C GLU A 81 -16.33 10.05 -5.17
N GLN A 82 -16.07 10.43 -6.42
CA GLN A 82 -14.77 10.96 -6.89
C GLN A 82 -14.19 12.04 -5.97
N THR A 83 -15.02 12.97 -5.52
CA THR A 83 -14.61 14.07 -4.62
C THR A 83 -14.07 13.60 -3.28
N CYS A 84 -14.64 12.53 -2.74
CA CYS A 84 -14.18 11.94 -1.46
C CYS A 84 -12.83 11.23 -1.64
N VAL A 85 -12.63 10.62 -2.81
CA VAL A 85 -11.37 9.96 -3.14
C VAL A 85 -10.25 10.98 -3.36
N GLU A 86 -10.55 12.08 -4.03
CA GLU A 86 -9.60 13.19 -4.22
C GLU A 86 -9.17 13.80 -2.88
N GLN A 87 -10.08 13.96 -1.93
CA GLN A 87 -9.74 14.43 -0.59
C GLN A 87 -8.84 13.43 0.16
N LEU A 88 -9.09 12.13 0.02
CA LEU A 88 -8.23 11.10 0.62
C LEU A 88 -6.82 11.17 0.01
N ASP A 89 -6.72 11.33 -1.30
CA ASP A 89 -5.45 11.43 -2.03
C ASP A 89 -4.64 12.66 -1.57
N ASP A 90 -5.28 13.83 -1.48
CA ASP A 90 -4.67 15.06 -0.97
C ASP A 90 -4.13 14.90 0.47
N GLU A 91 -4.85 14.21 1.35
CA GLU A 91 -4.41 13.95 2.72
C GLU A 91 -3.21 12.97 2.76
N LEU A 92 -3.23 11.93 1.96
CA LEU A 92 -2.12 10.99 1.83
C LEU A 92 -0.87 11.66 1.27
N ASP A 93 -1.01 12.51 0.27
CA ASP A 93 0.09 13.28 -0.32
C ASP A 93 0.69 14.26 0.69
N ARG A 94 -0.15 14.93 1.46
CA ARG A 94 0.29 15.84 2.52
C ARG A 94 1.09 15.11 3.60
N ALA A 95 0.59 13.96 4.06
CA ALA A 95 1.26 13.13 5.06
C ALA A 95 2.60 12.59 4.53
N SER A 96 2.62 12.10 3.29
CA SER A 96 3.82 11.60 2.63
C SER A 96 4.88 12.69 2.46
N SER A 97 4.46 13.90 2.08
CA SER A 97 5.37 15.05 1.93
C SER A 97 5.98 15.48 3.26
N ALA A 98 5.21 15.47 4.34
CA ALA A 98 5.71 15.75 5.68
C ALA A 98 6.76 14.71 6.12
N LEU A 99 6.47 13.43 5.93
CA LEU A 99 7.39 12.33 6.25
C LEU A 99 8.70 12.42 5.47
N LEU A 100 8.64 12.72 4.17
CA LEU A 100 9.82 12.93 3.34
C LEU A 100 10.65 14.12 3.81
N GLY A 101 10.01 15.20 4.26
CA GLY A 101 10.66 16.35 4.85
C GLY A 101 11.42 15.99 6.13
N ASP A 102 10.81 15.23 7.00
CA ASP A 102 11.43 14.76 8.25
C ASP A 102 12.62 13.84 7.97
N LEU A 103 12.46 12.90 7.05
CA LEU A 103 13.52 11.99 6.64
C LEU A 103 14.74 12.76 6.09
N ARG A 104 14.52 13.76 5.25
CA ARG A 104 15.60 14.62 4.72
C ARG A 104 16.32 15.36 5.83
N ARG A 105 15.59 15.91 6.81
CA ARG A 105 16.21 16.60 7.97
C ARG A 105 17.07 15.65 8.79
N MET A 106 16.56 14.44 9.08
CA MET A 106 17.31 13.43 9.82
C MET A 106 18.57 12.98 9.08
N THR A 107 18.44 12.72 7.77
CA THR A 107 19.58 12.33 6.94
C THR A 107 20.65 13.42 6.93
N HIS A 108 20.24 14.68 6.77
CA HIS A 108 21.18 15.81 6.78
C HIS A 108 21.88 15.97 8.14
N ALA A 109 21.15 15.81 9.26
CA ALA A 109 21.74 15.88 10.59
C ALA A 109 22.78 14.77 10.80
N ASN A 110 22.45 13.53 10.44
CA ASN A 110 23.38 12.38 10.57
C ASN A 110 24.64 12.60 9.71
N MET A 111 24.48 13.04 8.47
CA MET A 111 25.61 13.33 7.57
C MET A 111 26.50 14.45 8.11
N SER A 112 25.90 15.47 8.73
CA SER A 112 26.66 16.56 9.35
C SER A 112 27.49 16.10 10.53
N GLU A 113 26.93 15.26 11.39
CA GLU A 113 27.64 14.65 12.54
C GLU A 113 28.80 13.76 12.09
N GLU A 114 28.56 12.93 11.07
CA GLU A 114 29.60 12.06 10.47
C GLU A 114 30.74 12.89 9.87
N ALA A 115 30.41 13.95 9.13
CA ALA A 115 31.40 14.86 8.54
C ALA A 115 32.23 15.57 9.61
N GLU A 116 31.60 16.04 10.70
CA GLU A 116 32.31 16.65 11.83
C GLU A 116 33.24 15.65 12.52
N PHE A 117 32.78 14.43 12.72
CA PHE A 117 33.60 13.37 13.30
C PHE A 117 34.82 13.08 12.40
N PHE A 118 34.62 12.97 11.09
CA PHE A 118 35.68 12.76 10.13
C PHE A 118 36.72 13.90 10.12
N VAL A 119 36.25 15.16 10.15
CA VAL A 119 37.15 16.32 10.24
C VAL A 119 37.97 16.30 11.53
N LYS A 120 37.36 15.96 12.67
CA LYS A 120 38.08 15.81 13.96
C LYS A 120 39.14 14.72 13.87
N ALA A 121 38.83 13.58 13.27
CA ALA A 121 39.77 12.48 13.10
C ALA A 121 40.95 12.85 12.19
N LEU A 122 40.73 13.61 11.13
CA LEU A 122 41.78 14.14 10.28
C LEU A 122 42.70 15.11 11.02
N HIS A 123 42.15 16.05 11.81
CA HIS A 123 42.92 16.99 12.60
C HIS A 123 43.70 16.33 13.74
N ALA A 124 43.27 15.17 14.18
CA ALA A 124 43.96 14.39 15.23
C ALA A 124 44.99 13.39 14.67
N ASP A 125 45.28 13.45 13.35
CA ASP A 125 46.13 12.50 12.60
C ASP A 125 45.77 11.01 12.80
N LEU A 126 44.47 10.73 13.08
CA LEU A 126 43.96 9.38 13.24
C LEU A 126 43.70 8.70 11.89
N ILE A 127 43.65 9.48 10.83
CA ILE A 127 43.46 9.02 9.46
C ILE A 127 44.64 9.55 8.63
N VAL A 128 45.37 8.64 7.99
CA VAL A 128 46.54 8.98 7.15
C VAL A 128 46.30 8.54 5.71
N PRO A 129 47.00 9.11 4.72
CA PRO A 129 46.82 8.77 3.31
C PRO A 129 47.03 7.30 2.99
N SER A 130 47.72 6.53 3.83
CA SER A 130 47.95 5.09 3.67
C SER A 130 46.75 4.24 4.08
N ASP A 131 45.71 4.84 4.62
CA ASP A 131 44.46 4.12 5.00
C ASP A 131 43.47 4.00 3.83
N PHE A 132 43.78 4.58 2.67
CA PHE A 132 42.94 4.57 1.46
C PHE A 132 43.54 3.80 0.29
#